data_2faf1914200445215c69f2b707abd2d4
#
_entry.id   2faf1914200445215c69f2b707abd2d4
#
_cell.length_a   1.000
_cell.length_b   1.000
_cell.length_c   1.000
_cell.angle_alpha   90.00
_cell.angle_beta   90.00
_cell.angle_gamma   90.00
#
_symmetry.space_group_name_H-M   'P 1'
#
loop_
_entity.id
_entity.type
_entity.pdbx_description
1 polymer ?
#
loop_
_entity_poly.entity_id
_entity_poly.type
_entity_poly.pdbx_seq_one_letter_code
_entity_poly.pdbx_strand_id
1 'polypeptide(L)'
;ASSLLKENSKLVSRFHAGKYGKIVRTEKVSVKEIKKLLESQNIKKFDFLKIDVEGYELKLLNNLKDILKKDCLGIQCECFFQEYHIGRPLFSDIEIFLRELGYYVFDISLEKWGRITNQIEYPIDHRGGNRGGNAQVMWADVLFLKDPILDEGMEREKIEKLIILSELYNQKD
;
A
#
# COMPACT_ATOMS: atom_id res chain seq x y z
N ALA A 1 6.74 -5.42 -12.32
CA ALA A 1 5.85 -5.85 -11.25
C ALA A 1 5.17 -7.17 -11.64
N SER A 2 4.77 -7.97 -10.68
CA SER A 2 4.06 -9.24 -10.87
C SER A 2 2.78 -9.19 -10.05
N SER A 3 1.62 -9.45 -10.68
CA SER A 3 0.33 -9.44 -10.00
C SER A 3 -0.45 -10.72 -10.28
N LEU A 4 -1.34 -11.10 -9.37
CA LEU A 4 -2.35 -12.13 -9.56
C LEU A 4 -3.59 -11.58 -10.29
N LEU A 5 -3.70 -10.28 -10.46
CA LEU A 5 -4.80 -9.59 -11.11
C LEU A 5 -4.45 -9.24 -12.56
N LYS A 6 -5.47 -9.10 -13.38
CA LYS A 6 -5.32 -8.66 -14.77
C LYS A 6 -5.10 -7.15 -14.83
N GLU A 7 -4.14 -6.71 -15.63
CA GLU A 7 -3.92 -5.28 -15.90
C GLU A 7 -5.15 -4.64 -16.56
N ASN A 8 -5.47 -3.41 -16.14
CA ASN A 8 -6.47 -2.58 -16.79
C ASN A 8 -5.84 -1.83 -17.99
N SER A 9 -5.69 -2.55 -19.10
CA SER A 9 -5.01 -2.02 -20.31
C SER A 9 -5.65 -0.74 -20.83
N LYS A 10 -6.98 -0.56 -20.66
CA LYS A 10 -7.69 0.67 -21.06
C LYS A 10 -7.22 1.88 -20.25
N LEU A 11 -6.99 1.72 -18.96
CA LEU A 11 -6.45 2.77 -18.09
C LEU A 11 -4.97 2.99 -18.40
N VAL A 12 -4.20 1.92 -18.38
CA VAL A 12 -2.73 1.94 -18.46
C VAL A 12 -2.23 2.55 -19.78
N SER A 13 -2.93 2.28 -20.90
CA SER A 13 -2.61 2.85 -22.22
C SER A 13 -2.69 4.39 -22.28
N ARG A 14 -3.29 5.04 -21.30
CA ARG A 14 -3.38 6.51 -21.21
C ARG A 14 -2.13 7.17 -20.63
N PHE A 15 -1.16 6.39 -20.17
CA PHE A 15 0.05 6.88 -19.50
C PHE A 15 1.31 6.47 -20.25
N HIS A 16 2.32 7.34 -20.27
CA HIS A 16 3.63 7.01 -20.86
C HIS A 16 4.28 5.79 -20.20
N ALA A 17 4.13 5.64 -18.88
CA ALA A 17 4.63 4.49 -18.14
C ALA A 17 3.90 3.18 -18.47
N GLY A 18 2.70 3.25 -19.07
CA GLY A 18 1.90 2.08 -19.43
C GLY A 18 2.60 1.09 -20.37
N LYS A 19 3.54 1.56 -21.17
CA LYS A 19 4.36 0.70 -22.04
C LYS A 19 5.20 -0.33 -21.26
N TYR A 20 5.50 -0.06 -19.98
CA TYR A 20 6.27 -0.95 -19.10
C TYR A 20 5.40 -1.97 -18.36
N GLY A 21 4.07 -1.78 -18.34
CA GLY A 21 3.10 -2.68 -17.70
C GLY A 21 2.67 -3.87 -18.56
N LYS A 22 3.17 -4.02 -19.77
CA LYS A 22 2.79 -5.13 -20.65
C LYS A 22 3.12 -6.48 -20.03
N ILE A 23 2.12 -7.39 -20.05
CA ILE A 23 2.32 -8.77 -19.62
C ILE A 23 3.33 -9.44 -20.55
N VAL A 24 4.48 -9.84 -20.03
CA VAL A 24 5.55 -10.53 -20.76
C VAL A 24 5.31 -12.03 -20.75
N ARG A 25 4.86 -12.57 -19.61
CA ARG A 25 4.55 -13.99 -19.44
C ARG A 25 3.57 -14.19 -18.28
N THR A 26 2.90 -15.33 -18.29
CA THR A 26 2.03 -15.79 -17.20
C THR A 26 2.56 -17.11 -16.68
N GLU A 27 2.67 -17.25 -15.37
CA GLU A 27 3.13 -18.47 -14.70
C GLU A 27 2.13 -18.91 -13.63
N LYS A 28 2.05 -20.22 -13.42
CA LYS A 28 1.30 -20.78 -12.29
C LYS A 28 2.20 -20.78 -11.06
N VAL A 29 1.75 -20.11 -10.00
CA VAL A 29 2.47 -20.06 -8.72
C VAL A 29 1.64 -20.72 -7.63
N SER A 30 2.32 -21.38 -6.70
CA SER A 30 1.68 -21.87 -5.48
C SER A 30 1.52 -20.73 -4.49
N VAL A 31 0.31 -20.52 -4.01
CA VAL A 31 0.00 -19.51 -3.01
C VAL A 31 -0.38 -20.16 -1.68
N LYS A 32 -0.06 -19.51 -0.58
CA LYS A 32 -0.44 -19.94 0.76
C LYS A 32 -1.31 -18.88 1.42
N GLU A 33 -2.24 -19.34 2.21
CA GLU A 33 -3.05 -18.48 3.06
C GLU A 33 -2.18 -17.88 4.17
N ILE A 34 -2.23 -16.56 4.39
CA ILE A 34 -1.34 -15.87 5.32
C ILE A 34 -1.45 -16.42 6.75
N LYS A 35 -2.66 -16.72 7.22
CA LYS A 35 -2.86 -17.29 8.56
C LYS A 35 -2.10 -18.61 8.73
N LYS A 36 -2.23 -19.53 7.79
CA LYS A 36 -1.50 -20.80 7.79
C LYS A 36 0.01 -20.63 7.71
N LEU A 37 0.47 -19.60 6.98
CA LEU A 37 1.89 -19.28 6.92
C LEU A 37 2.40 -18.81 8.29
N LEU A 38 1.71 -17.86 8.93
CA LEU A 38 2.07 -17.38 10.27
C LEU A 38 2.07 -18.51 11.31
N GLU A 39 1.05 -19.36 11.29
CA GLU A 39 0.97 -20.55 12.16
C GLU A 39 2.16 -21.48 11.94
N SER A 40 2.51 -21.78 10.68
CA SER A 40 3.65 -22.65 10.35
C SER A 40 5.00 -22.10 10.78
N GLN A 41 5.12 -20.78 10.92
CA GLN A 41 6.30 -20.07 11.41
C GLN A 41 6.22 -19.73 12.92
N ASN A 42 5.16 -20.17 13.60
CA ASN A 42 4.89 -19.85 15.01
C ASN A 42 4.86 -18.34 15.31
N ILE A 43 4.44 -17.53 14.32
CA ILE A 43 4.28 -16.06 14.46
C ILE A 43 2.85 -15.79 14.92
N LYS A 44 2.70 -15.38 16.17
CA LYS A 44 1.40 -15.08 16.78
C LYS A 44 1.01 -13.62 16.73
N LYS A 45 2.01 -12.70 16.70
CA LYS A 45 1.84 -11.25 16.67
C LYS A 45 3.05 -10.60 16.01
N PHE A 46 2.88 -9.38 15.55
CA PHE A 46 3.93 -8.50 15.06
C PHE A 46 3.55 -7.05 15.34
N ASP A 47 4.53 -6.17 15.48
CA ASP A 47 4.31 -4.76 15.82
C ASP A 47 4.15 -3.89 14.56
N PHE A 48 4.70 -4.31 13.42
CA PHE A 48 4.66 -3.56 12.17
C PHE A 48 4.49 -4.50 10.96
N LEU A 49 3.76 -4.03 9.94
CA LEU A 49 3.54 -4.75 8.69
C LEU A 49 3.91 -3.88 7.50
N LYS A 50 4.87 -4.29 6.67
CA LYS A 50 5.00 -3.77 5.32
C LYS A 50 4.29 -4.69 4.35
N ILE A 51 3.40 -4.13 3.50
CA ILE A 51 2.61 -4.87 2.53
C ILE A 51 2.67 -4.22 1.16
N ASP A 52 3.04 -5.03 0.15
CA ASP A 52 3.13 -4.69 -1.25
C ASP A 52 2.92 -6.00 -2.03
N VAL A 53 1.66 -6.28 -2.37
CA VAL A 53 1.22 -7.57 -2.99
C VAL A 53 0.42 -7.35 -4.25
N GLU A 54 0.61 -6.19 -4.88
CA GLU A 54 0.16 -5.87 -6.22
C GLU A 54 -1.33 -6.15 -6.48
N GLY A 55 -2.19 -5.67 -5.54
CA GLY A 55 -3.64 -5.67 -5.66
C GLY A 55 -4.37 -6.65 -4.73
N TYR A 56 -3.67 -7.35 -3.85
CA TYR A 56 -4.27 -8.21 -2.83
C TYR A 56 -4.17 -7.64 -1.40
N GLU A 57 -3.78 -6.37 -1.27
CA GLU A 57 -3.54 -5.69 0.02
C GLU A 57 -4.73 -5.83 0.96
N LEU A 58 -5.92 -5.38 0.54
CA LEU A 58 -7.13 -5.40 1.38
C LEU A 58 -7.55 -6.81 1.77
N LYS A 59 -7.40 -7.78 0.86
CA LYS A 59 -7.71 -9.19 1.15
C LYS A 59 -6.77 -9.76 2.21
N LEU A 60 -5.48 -9.42 2.13
CA LEU A 60 -4.49 -9.83 3.12
C LEU A 60 -4.74 -9.15 4.46
N LEU A 61 -4.98 -7.84 4.47
CA LEU A 61 -5.33 -7.07 5.67
C LEU A 61 -6.56 -7.63 6.37
N ASN A 62 -7.62 -7.97 5.62
CA ASN A 62 -8.82 -8.62 6.18
C ASN A 62 -8.51 -9.96 6.86
N ASN A 63 -7.63 -10.77 6.28
CA ASN A 63 -7.21 -12.03 6.90
C ASN A 63 -6.41 -11.82 8.20
N LEU A 64 -5.74 -10.68 8.34
CA LEU A 64 -4.94 -10.32 9.51
C LEU A 64 -5.70 -9.46 10.53
N LYS A 65 -7.00 -9.17 10.30
CA LYS A 65 -7.81 -8.21 11.07
C LYS A 65 -7.61 -8.30 12.58
N ASP A 66 -7.59 -9.50 13.14
CA ASP A 66 -7.49 -9.72 14.59
C ASP A 66 -6.13 -9.25 15.13
N ILE A 67 -5.04 -9.61 14.44
CA ILE A 67 -3.66 -9.20 14.82
C ILE A 67 -3.53 -7.68 14.62
N LEU A 68 -4.03 -7.14 13.50
CA LEU A 68 -3.99 -5.71 13.21
C LEU A 68 -4.73 -4.92 14.28
N LYS A 69 -5.92 -5.37 14.69
CA LYS A 69 -6.70 -4.68 15.72
C LYS A 69 -6.01 -4.69 17.08
N LYS A 70 -5.40 -5.83 17.46
CA LYS A 70 -4.95 -6.08 18.83
C LYS A 70 -3.48 -5.76 19.06
N ASP A 71 -2.60 -6.15 18.14
CA ASP A 71 -1.16 -6.20 18.39
C ASP A 71 -0.34 -5.27 17.49
N CYS A 72 -0.68 -5.14 16.21
CA CYS A 72 0.08 -4.36 15.24
C CYS A 72 -0.14 -2.85 15.45
N LEU A 73 0.95 -2.08 15.43
CA LEU A 73 0.96 -0.64 15.73
C LEU A 73 1.11 0.22 14.48
N GLY A 74 1.69 -0.32 13.40
CA GLY A 74 1.91 0.42 12.18
C GLY A 74 1.89 -0.45 10.94
N ILE A 75 1.51 0.15 9.82
CA ILE A 75 1.40 -0.51 8.52
C ILE A 75 1.97 0.43 7.46
N GLN A 76 2.92 -0.04 6.65
CA GLN A 76 3.27 0.60 5.39
C GLN A 76 2.64 -0.18 4.26
N CYS A 77 1.80 0.47 3.47
CA CYS A 77 1.02 -0.18 2.42
C CYS A 77 1.16 0.57 1.09
N GLU A 78 1.44 -0.16 -0.01
CA GLU A 78 1.29 0.39 -1.35
C GLU A 78 -0.20 0.54 -1.65
N CYS A 79 -0.64 1.77 -1.88
CA CYS A 79 -2.04 2.11 -2.14
C CYS A 79 -2.20 2.76 -3.50
N PHE A 80 -3.07 2.25 -4.33
CA PHE A 80 -3.37 2.85 -5.63
C PHE A 80 -4.57 3.79 -5.57
N PHE A 81 -4.51 4.87 -6.34
CA PHE A 81 -5.61 5.82 -6.53
C PHE A 81 -6.38 5.55 -7.82
N GLN A 82 -5.87 4.64 -8.64
CA GLN A 82 -6.44 4.25 -9.93
C GLN A 82 -6.48 2.72 -10.03
N GLU A 83 -7.50 2.19 -10.70
CA GLU A 83 -7.65 0.76 -10.91
C GLU A 83 -6.65 0.22 -11.95
N TYR A 84 -5.36 0.23 -11.58
CA TYR A 84 -4.27 -0.27 -12.43
C TYR A 84 -4.42 -1.76 -12.77
N HIS A 85 -4.81 -2.57 -11.80
CA HIS A 85 -5.26 -3.94 -12.00
C HIS A 85 -6.77 -4.01 -11.77
N ILE A 86 -7.47 -4.76 -12.58
CA ILE A 86 -8.94 -4.91 -12.48
C ILE A 86 -9.32 -5.57 -11.17
N GLY A 87 -10.16 -4.90 -10.40
CA GLY A 87 -10.65 -5.38 -9.10
C GLY A 87 -9.68 -5.19 -7.93
N ARG A 88 -8.55 -4.47 -8.14
CA ARG A 88 -7.69 -4.11 -7.00
C ARG A 88 -8.38 -3.11 -6.08
N PRO A 89 -8.14 -3.18 -4.75
CA PRO A 89 -8.58 -2.14 -3.84
C PRO A 89 -7.87 -0.82 -4.13
N LEU A 90 -8.56 0.28 -3.92
CA LEU A 90 -7.99 1.62 -3.98
C LEU A 90 -7.60 2.12 -2.58
N PHE A 91 -6.88 3.24 -2.52
CA PHE A 91 -6.52 3.89 -1.27
C PHE A 91 -7.72 4.08 -0.33
N SER A 92 -8.87 4.52 -0.85
CA SER A 92 -10.09 4.72 -0.07
C SER A 92 -10.58 3.44 0.60
N ASP A 93 -10.49 2.29 -0.08
CA ASP A 93 -10.96 1.02 0.47
C ASP A 93 -10.05 0.55 1.61
N ILE A 94 -8.74 0.73 1.45
CA ILE A 94 -7.72 0.38 2.44
C ILE A 94 -7.80 1.35 3.63
N GLU A 95 -7.92 2.65 3.38
CA GLU A 95 -8.02 3.68 4.41
C GLU A 95 -9.24 3.47 5.30
N ILE A 96 -10.42 3.28 4.71
CA ILE A 96 -11.66 3.03 5.46
C ILE A 96 -11.49 1.80 6.36
N PHE A 97 -10.97 0.70 5.81
CA PHE A 97 -10.75 -0.53 6.56
C PHE A 97 -9.77 -0.34 7.73
N LEU A 98 -8.65 0.35 7.50
CA LEU A 98 -7.63 0.57 8.53
C LEU A 98 -8.09 1.57 9.58
N ARG A 99 -8.81 2.62 9.20
CA ARG A 99 -9.39 3.60 10.12
C ARG A 99 -10.40 2.96 11.07
N GLU A 100 -11.21 1.99 10.61
CA GLU A 100 -12.10 1.20 11.48
C GLU A 100 -11.34 0.36 12.51
N LEU A 101 -10.06 0.06 12.27
CA LEU A 101 -9.19 -0.64 13.21
C LEU A 101 -8.34 0.29 14.08
N GLY A 102 -8.56 1.62 13.99
CA GLY A 102 -7.87 2.63 14.78
C GLY A 102 -6.50 3.04 14.22
N TYR A 103 -6.28 2.88 12.91
CA TYR A 103 -5.09 3.42 12.24
C TYR A 103 -5.41 4.75 11.57
N TYR A 104 -4.42 5.62 11.53
CA TYR A 104 -4.48 6.94 10.88
C TYR A 104 -3.35 7.08 9.88
N VAL A 105 -3.56 7.88 8.84
CA VAL A 105 -2.52 8.18 7.85
C VAL A 105 -1.54 9.18 8.46
N PHE A 106 -0.27 8.81 8.52
CA PHE A 106 0.81 9.65 9.04
C PHE A 106 1.70 10.21 7.93
N ASP A 107 1.95 9.42 6.87
CA ASP A 107 2.74 9.89 5.73
C ASP A 107 2.27 9.27 4.42
N ILE A 108 2.45 10.02 3.33
CA ILE A 108 2.09 9.61 1.97
C ILE A 108 3.22 9.98 1.01
N SER A 109 3.93 8.98 0.53
CA SER A 109 4.93 9.13 -0.54
C SER A 109 4.29 8.88 -1.90
N LEU A 110 3.91 9.95 -2.60
CA LEU A 110 3.12 9.90 -3.84
C LEU A 110 3.97 9.61 -5.07
N GLU A 111 3.46 8.72 -5.94
CA GLU A 111 3.94 8.52 -7.29
C GLU A 111 2.91 9.00 -8.34
N LYS A 112 3.41 9.73 -9.34
CA LYS A 112 2.60 10.34 -10.38
C LYS A 112 3.08 9.90 -11.76
N TRP A 113 2.11 9.63 -12.64
CA TRP A 113 2.40 9.25 -14.02
C TRP A 113 1.93 10.31 -15.00
N GLY A 114 2.80 10.64 -15.98
CA GLY A 114 2.47 11.53 -17.08
C GLY A 114 1.48 10.89 -18.04
N ARG A 115 0.40 11.63 -18.39
CA ARG A 115 -0.59 11.19 -19.36
C ARG A 115 -0.08 11.38 -20.78
N ILE A 116 -0.43 10.45 -21.68
CA ILE A 116 -0.27 10.63 -23.11
C ILE A 116 -1.33 11.63 -23.56
N THR A 117 -0.88 12.77 -24.09
CA THR A 117 -1.74 13.76 -24.77
C THR A 117 -1.36 13.75 -26.24
N ASN A 118 -2.34 13.89 -27.13
CA ASN A 118 -2.13 13.83 -28.58
C ASN A 118 -1.21 14.92 -29.14
N GLN A 119 -0.67 15.82 -28.32
CA GLN A 119 0.03 17.02 -28.78
C GLN A 119 1.39 17.28 -28.12
N ILE A 120 1.76 16.66 -27.01
CA ILE A 120 3.03 16.93 -26.31
C ILE A 120 3.59 15.66 -25.69
N GLU A 121 4.77 15.23 -26.11
CA GLU A 121 5.59 14.26 -25.38
C GLU A 121 6.29 14.99 -24.23
N TYR A 122 5.91 14.67 -23.01
CA TYR A 122 6.66 15.13 -21.83
C TYR A 122 7.84 14.19 -21.59
N PRO A 123 9.05 14.72 -21.31
CA PRO A 123 10.18 13.89 -20.96
C PRO A 123 9.85 13.07 -19.70
N ILE A 124 9.98 11.76 -19.81
CA ILE A 124 9.76 10.82 -18.70
C ILE A 124 11.05 10.80 -17.88
N ASP A 125 10.97 11.22 -16.63
CA ASP A 125 11.95 10.82 -15.64
C ASP A 125 11.91 9.28 -15.52
N HIS A 126 13.06 8.62 -15.33
CA HIS A 126 13.13 7.15 -15.24
C HIS A 126 12.38 6.58 -14.03
N ARG A 127 11.83 7.39 -13.18
CA ARG A 127 10.92 7.00 -12.09
C ARG A 127 9.45 7.13 -12.47
N GLY A 128 9.15 7.35 -13.78
CA GLY A 128 7.80 7.39 -14.32
C GLY A 128 7.00 8.63 -13.97
N GLY A 129 7.52 9.51 -13.13
CA GLY A 129 6.83 10.71 -12.67
C GLY A 129 7.33 11.98 -13.37
N ASN A 130 6.45 12.66 -14.11
CA ASN A 130 6.72 14.05 -14.47
C ASN A 130 6.47 14.91 -13.21
N ARG A 131 7.52 15.33 -12.53
CA ARG A 131 7.45 16.24 -11.37
C ARG A 131 6.97 17.65 -11.72
N GLY A 132 6.72 17.94 -13.00
CA GLY A 132 6.27 19.22 -13.54
C GLY A 132 4.76 19.25 -13.82
N GLY A 133 3.92 19.39 -12.85
CA GLY A 133 2.56 19.96 -12.94
C GLY A 133 1.43 19.13 -13.57
N ASN A 134 1.63 18.31 -14.60
CA ASN A 134 0.56 17.66 -15.37
C ASN A 134 0.47 16.13 -15.18
N ALA A 135 1.10 15.57 -14.15
CA ALA A 135 1.06 14.15 -13.86
C ALA A 135 -0.13 13.81 -12.96
N GLN A 136 -0.74 12.65 -13.21
CA GLN A 136 -1.84 12.14 -12.39
C GLN A 136 -1.28 11.26 -11.27
N VAL A 137 -1.80 11.41 -10.06
CA VAL A 137 -1.50 10.50 -8.95
C VAL A 137 -1.94 9.09 -9.34
N MET A 138 -1.02 8.15 -9.23
CA MET A 138 -1.27 6.75 -9.58
C MET A 138 -1.29 5.86 -8.33
N TRP A 139 -0.26 5.94 -7.50
CA TRP A 139 -0.13 5.16 -6.28
C TRP A 139 0.72 5.91 -5.24
N ALA A 140 0.76 5.39 -4.05
CA ALA A 140 1.61 5.88 -2.96
C ALA A 140 2.04 4.75 -2.05
N ASP A 141 3.23 4.90 -1.45
CA ASP A 141 3.54 4.25 -0.19
C ASP A 141 2.90 5.07 0.93
N VAL A 142 2.00 4.47 1.68
CA VAL A 142 1.26 5.12 2.77
C VAL A 142 1.66 4.50 4.10
N LEU A 143 2.05 5.35 5.05
CA LEU A 143 2.29 4.97 6.42
C LEU A 143 1.03 5.19 7.24
N PHE A 144 0.53 4.12 7.84
CA PHE A 144 -0.56 4.14 8.81
C PHE A 144 -0.01 3.76 10.17
N LEU A 145 -0.28 4.57 11.19
CA LEU A 145 0.06 4.26 12.58
C LEU A 145 -1.19 4.32 13.46
N LYS A 146 -1.17 3.62 14.58
CA LYS A 146 -2.11 3.86 15.67
C LYS A 146 -1.72 5.14 16.40
N ASP A 147 -2.74 5.85 16.91
CA ASP A 147 -2.53 7.10 17.64
C ASP A 147 -2.78 6.87 19.13
N PRO A 148 -1.75 6.99 20.00
CA PRO A 148 -1.90 6.77 21.44
C PRO A 148 -2.76 7.85 22.12
N ILE A 149 -2.92 9.02 21.49
CA ILE A 149 -3.77 10.10 22.03
C ILE A 149 -5.24 9.76 21.84
N LEU A 150 -5.57 9.12 20.73
CA LEU A 150 -6.95 8.70 20.41
C LEU A 150 -7.32 7.32 20.99
N ASP A 151 -6.34 6.54 21.40
CA ASP A 151 -6.50 5.28 22.13
C ASP A 151 -6.02 5.44 23.60
N GLU A 152 -6.85 6.09 24.42
CA GLU A 152 -6.56 6.40 25.84
C GLU A 152 -6.24 5.17 26.71
N GLY A 153 -6.56 3.96 26.19
CA GLY A 153 -6.28 2.69 26.86
C GLY A 153 -4.99 1.99 26.40
N MET A 154 -4.19 2.61 25.56
CA MET A 154 -3.01 1.97 25.00
C MET A 154 -1.95 1.67 26.08
N GLU A 155 -1.51 0.43 26.14
CA GLU A 155 -0.48 -0.04 27.09
C GLU A 155 0.85 0.69 26.84
N ARG A 156 1.58 0.99 27.95
CA ARG A 156 2.87 1.70 27.90
C ARG A 156 3.88 1.07 26.94
N GLU A 157 3.98 -0.27 26.92
CA GLU A 157 4.89 -0.99 26.01
C GLU A 157 4.58 -0.67 24.53
N LYS A 158 3.30 -0.55 24.17
CA LYS A 158 2.89 -0.20 22.80
C LYS A 158 3.24 1.24 22.46
N ILE A 159 3.11 2.16 23.41
CA ILE A 159 3.51 3.57 23.24
C ILE A 159 5.02 3.65 23.00
N GLU A 160 5.83 2.95 23.79
CA GLU A 160 7.29 2.91 23.62
C GLU A 160 7.69 2.37 22.23
N LYS A 161 7.00 1.34 21.73
CA LYS A 161 7.19 0.83 20.36
C LYS A 161 6.76 1.82 19.28
N LEU A 162 5.67 2.56 19.48
CA LEU A 162 5.23 3.60 18.55
C LEU A 162 6.26 4.74 18.47
N ILE A 163 6.86 5.15 19.57
CA ILE A 163 7.94 6.13 19.56
C ILE A 163 9.10 5.66 18.68
N ILE A 164 9.50 4.39 18.81
CA ILE A 164 10.57 3.81 17.96
C ILE A 164 10.14 3.81 16.48
N LEU A 165 8.91 3.41 16.17
CA LEU A 165 8.40 3.43 14.81
C LEU A 165 8.36 4.86 14.23
N SER A 166 7.90 5.84 15.02
CA SER A 166 7.86 7.24 14.63
C SER A 166 9.26 7.78 14.30
N GLU A 167 10.26 7.47 15.11
CA GLU A 167 11.66 7.83 14.84
C GLU A 167 12.17 7.18 13.53
N LEU A 168 11.89 5.88 13.31
CA LEU A 168 12.30 5.18 12.09
C LEU A 168 11.71 5.78 10.82
N TYR A 169 10.52 6.34 10.89
CA TYR A 169 9.81 6.98 9.78
C TYR A 169 9.89 8.51 9.80
N ASN A 170 10.75 9.11 10.66
CA ASN A 170 10.91 10.56 10.83
C ASN A 170 9.60 11.30 11.20
N GLN A 171 8.68 10.62 11.87
CA GLN A 171 7.47 11.21 12.44
C GLN A 171 7.80 11.64 13.89
N LYS A 172 8.16 12.93 14.09
CA LYS A 172 8.80 13.39 15.35
C LYS A 172 7.87 14.14 16.31
N ASP A 173 6.57 14.11 16.07
CA ASP A 173 5.60 14.86 16.90
C ASP A 173 4.90 13.98 17.93
#